data_44ec0e40dc1b60590d0369b35dc93c1c
#
_entry.id   44ec0e40dc1b60590d0369b35dc93c1c
#
_cell.length_a   1.000
_cell.length_b   1.000
_cell.length_c   1.000
_cell.angle_alpha   90.00
_cell.angle_beta   90.00
_cell.angle_gamma   90.00
#
_symmetry.space_group_name_H-M   'P 1'
#
loop_
_entity.id
_entity.type
_entity.pdbx_description
1 polymer ?
#
loop_
_entity_poly.entity_id
_entity_poly.type
_entity_poly.pdbx_seq_one_letter_code
_entity_poly.pdbx_strand_id
1 'polypeptide(L)'
;MSRTEACMDPGKALALLPHRAPFRFVDEVWVDGEHLRGRWRIRGDEEFFRGHFPGHPLVPGVLLTESLAQLSGVAAATFYGAEGGTGMLATAHVRFRAPVAPPAVVELSTRITRRIDRLLQFDTEARVDGARVADGLLTLFLTTAGRPA
;
A
#
# COMPACT_ATOMS: atom_id res chain seq x y z
N MET A 1 3.17 10.36 -20.56
CA MET A 1 2.90 9.02 -21.04
C MET A 1 1.75 8.43 -20.23
N SER A 2 0.64 8.18 -20.89
CA SER A 2 -0.52 7.57 -20.23
C SER A 2 -0.18 6.12 -19.88
N ARG A 3 -0.34 5.73 -18.60
CA ARG A 3 -0.08 4.38 -18.12
C ARG A 3 -1.39 3.71 -17.76
N THR A 4 -2.26 3.70 -18.72
CA THR A 4 -3.56 3.06 -18.54
C THR A 4 -3.49 1.54 -18.69
N GLU A 5 -2.39 1.03 -19.24
CA GLU A 5 -2.18 -0.40 -19.42
C GLU A 5 -1.15 -0.93 -18.43
N ALA A 6 -1.49 -1.98 -17.73
CA ALA A 6 -0.59 -2.65 -16.82
C ALA A 6 0.48 -3.43 -17.60
N CYS A 7 1.74 -3.26 -17.21
CA CYS A 7 2.84 -4.07 -17.75
C CYS A 7 2.86 -5.48 -17.16
N MET A 8 2.23 -5.66 -16.02
CA MET A 8 2.16 -6.93 -15.31
C MET A 8 0.77 -7.09 -14.70
N ASP A 9 0.28 -8.33 -14.68
CA ASP A 9 -0.96 -8.64 -13.97
C ASP A 9 -0.86 -8.23 -12.49
N PRO A 10 -1.86 -7.50 -11.95
CA PRO A 10 -1.81 -7.04 -10.56
C PRO A 10 -1.68 -8.18 -9.54
N GLY A 11 -2.35 -9.31 -9.79
CA GLY A 11 -2.25 -10.47 -8.91
C GLY A 11 -0.84 -11.06 -8.86
N LYS A 12 -0.15 -11.10 -10.01
CA LYS A 12 1.26 -11.50 -10.06
C LYS A 12 2.16 -10.50 -9.35
N ALA A 13 1.89 -9.21 -9.54
CA ALA A 13 2.63 -8.15 -8.85
C ALA A 13 2.46 -8.25 -7.33
N LEU A 14 1.24 -8.54 -6.87
CA LEU A 14 0.97 -8.77 -5.46
C LEU A 14 1.74 -9.98 -4.92
N ALA A 15 1.81 -11.06 -5.69
CA ALA A 15 2.57 -12.26 -5.30
C ALA A 15 4.08 -11.99 -5.18
N LEU A 16 4.60 -11.00 -5.90
CA LEU A 16 6.01 -10.60 -5.84
C LEU A 16 6.31 -9.66 -4.68
N LEU A 17 5.29 -9.12 -4.01
CA LEU A 17 5.51 -8.32 -2.81
C LEU A 17 6.28 -9.15 -1.78
N PRO A 18 7.46 -8.68 -1.28
CA PRO A 18 8.29 -9.50 -0.40
C PRO A 18 7.69 -9.71 0.98
N HIS A 19 6.77 -8.85 1.37
CA HIS A 19 6.10 -8.93 2.66
C HIS A 19 5.27 -10.19 2.78
N ARG A 20 5.27 -10.81 3.95
CA ARG A 20 4.48 -12.00 4.28
C ARG A 20 3.81 -11.78 5.63
N ALA A 21 2.75 -12.53 5.90
CA ALA A 21 2.12 -12.51 7.21
C ALA A 21 3.17 -12.78 8.30
N PRO A 22 3.15 -12.09 9.44
CA PRO A 22 2.10 -11.16 9.89
C PRO A 22 2.27 -9.71 9.43
N PHE A 23 3.18 -9.39 8.52
CA PHE A 23 3.45 -8.02 8.06
C PHE A 23 3.01 -7.79 6.61
N ARG A 24 1.84 -8.28 6.26
CA ARG A 24 1.21 -8.05 4.96
C ARG A 24 -0.15 -7.42 5.16
N PHE A 25 -0.35 -6.24 4.58
CA PHE A 25 -1.52 -5.40 4.81
C PHE A 25 -2.23 -5.03 3.51
N VAL A 26 -2.16 -5.91 2.51
CA VAL A 26 -2.92 -5.85 1.26
C VAL A 26 -3.32 -7.27 0.90
N ASP A 27 -4.62 -7.52 0.78
CA ASP A 27 -5.15 -8.86 0.53
C ASP A 27 -5.54 -9.08 -0.92
N GLU A 28 -6.01 -8.05 -1.62
CA GLU A 28 -6.40 -8.13 -3.02
C GLU A 28 -6.13 -6.82 -3.73
N VAL A 29 -5.88 -6.89 -5.04
CA VAL A 29 -5.55 -5.72 -5.86
C VAL A 29 -6.21 -5.82 -7.24
N TRP A 30 -6.50 -4.67 -7.85
CA TRP A 30 -6.97 -4.56 -9.23
C TRP A 30 -6.61 -3.18 -9.80
N VAL A 31 -6.49 -3.13 -11.13
CA VAL A 31 -6.25 -1.88 -11.85
C VAL A 31 -7.56 -1.15 -12.11
N ASP A 32 -7.56 0.15 -11.90
CA ASP A 32 -8.66 1.03 -12.20
C ASP A 32 -8.12 2.32 -12.85
N GLY A 33 -8.00 2.30 -14.18
CA GLY A 33 -7.37 3.38 -14.93
C GLY A 33 -5.91 3.56 -14.53
N GLU A 34 -5.55 4.75 -14.08
CA GLU A 34 -4.19 5.06 -13.61
C GLU A 34 -3.96 4.64 -12.15
N HIS A 35 -5.01 4.18 -11.49
CA HIS A 35 -4.94 3.76 -10.10
C HIS A 35 -4.72 2.25 -9.99
N LEU A 36 -3.97 1.85 -8.99
CA LEU A 36 -4.07 0.51 -8.44
C LEU A 36 -4.91 0.60 -7.18
N ARG A 37 -5.95 -0.23 -7.11
CA ARG A 37 -6.79 -0.34 -5.95
C ARG A 37 -6.53 -1.63 -5.22
N GLY A 38 -6.83 -1.65 -3.94
CA GLY A 38 -6.68 -2.84 -3.13
C GLY A 38 -7.58 -2.82 -1.91
N ARG A 39 -7.56 -3.94 -1.19
CA ARG A 39 -8.26 -4.08 0.08
C ARG A 39 -7.36 -4.72 1.11
N TRP A 40 -7.48 -4.23 2.32
CA TRP A 40 -6.92 -4.86 3.50
C TRP A 40 -8.07 -5.22 4.44
N ARG A 41 -8.24 -6.52 4.69
CA ARG A 41 -9.29 -7.05 5.56
C ARG A 41 -8.74 -7.21 6.97
N ILE A 42 -9.30 -6.47 7.90
CA ILE A 42 -8.90 -6.47 9.30
C ILE A 42 -9.96 -7.20 10.10
N ARG A 43 -9.59 -8.30 10.75
CA ARG A 43 -10.54 -9.14 11.48
C ARG A 43 -10.73 -8.72 12.92
N GLY A 44 -9.62 -8.33 13.59
CA GLY A 44 -9.62 -7.95 14.99
C GLY A 44 -8.80 -8.89 15.88
N ASP A 45 -8.35 -10.03 15.33
CA ASP A 45 -7.50 -10.99 16.02
C ASP A 45 -6.01 -10.82 15.68
N GLU A 46 -5.66 -9.79 14.93
CA GLU A 46 -4.28 -9.50 14.61
C GLU A 46 -3.49 -9.18 15.88
N GLU A 47 -2.26 -9.68 15.92
CA GLU A 47 -1.42 -9.64 17.12
C GLU A 47 -1.16 -8.22 17.65
N PHE A 48 -1.04 -7.24 16.76
CA PHE A 48 -0.74 -5.86 17.18
C PHE A 48 -1.86 -5.22 18.01
N PHE A 49 -3.11 -5.71 17.91
CA PHE A 49 -4.21 -5.15 18.71
C PHE A 49 -4.07 -5.47 20.21
N ARG A 50 -3.27 -6.46 20.56
CA ARG A 50 -3.05 -6.78 21.98
C ARG A 50 -2.36 -5.64 22.72
N GLY A 51 -1.55 -4.86 22.00
CA GLY A 51 -0.85 -3.71 22.56
C GLY A 51 -1.42 -2.35 22.12
N HIS A 52 -2.28 -2.33 21.09
CA HIS A 52 -2.77 -1.08 20.51
C HIS A 52 -4.30 -1.07 20.35
N PHE A 53 -5.12 -0.91 21.35
CA PHE A 53 -4.74 -0.76 22.76
C PHE A 53 -5.45 -1.84 23.56
N PRO A 54 -4.93 -2.30 24.70
CA PRO A 54 -5.57 -3.35 25.49
C PRO A 54 -7.04 -3.03 25.79
N GLY A 55 -7.94 -3.93 25.39
CA GLY A 55 -9.39 -3.75 25.56
C GLY A 55 -10.03 -2.68 24.67
N HIS A 56 -9.26 -2.00 23.83
CA HIS A 56 -9.75 -0.95 22.94
C HIS A 56 -8.95 -0.97 21.62
N PRO A 57 -9.24 -1.96 20.75
CA PRO A 57 -8.43 -2.13 19.52
C PRO A 57 -8.64 -0.98 18.55
N LEU A 58 -7.52 -0.48 18.05
CA LEU A 58 -7.47 0.61 17.09
C LEU A 58 -6.37 0.30 16.07
N VAL A 59 -6.67 0.46 14.78
CA VAL A 59 -5.66 0.24 13.75
C VAL A 59 -4.60 1.32 13.85
N PRO A 60 -3.30 0.95 14.04
CA PRO A 60 -2.24 1.94 14.09
C PRO A 60 -2.16 2.72 12.78
N GLY A 61 -2.08 4.05 12.87
CA GLY A 61 -1.93 4.91 11.68
C GLY A 61 -0.69 4.55 10.87
N VAL A 62 0.40 4.17 11.54
CA VAL A 62 1.63 3.72 10.85
C VAL A 62 1.40 2.47 10.01
N LEU A 63 0.46 1.60 10.37
CA LEU A 63 0.12 0.42 9.57
C LEU A 63 -0.82 0.78 8.41
N LEU A 64 -1.64 1.80 8.52
CA LEU A 64 -2.36 2.35 7.36
C LEU A 64 -1.37 2.90 6.34
N THR A 65 -0.35 3.61 6.80
CA THR A 65 0.74 4.09 5.94
C THR A 65 1.47 2.93 5.28
N GLU A 66 1.80 1.89 6.05
CA GLU A 66 2.47 0.69 5.51
C GLU A 66 1.60 -0.03 4.49
N SER A 67 0.31 -0.16 4.73
CA SER A 67 -0.65 -0.74 3.78
C SER A 67 -0.62 0.02 2.44
N LEU A 68 -0.66 1.35 2.49
CA LEU A 68 -0.57 2.20 1.30
C LEU A 68 0.81 2.07 0.62
N ALA A 69 1.88 1.94 1.38
CA ALA A 69 3.22 1.74 0.84
C ALA A 69 3.35 0.37 0.14
N GLN A 70 2.79 -0.68 0.73
CA GLN A 70 2.76 -2.00 0.10
C GLN A 70 1.97 -1.99 -1.20
N LEU A 71 0.78 -1.36 -1.21
CA LEU A 71 0.00 -1.19 -2.43
C LEU A 71 0.79 -0.41 -3.49
N SER A 72 1.51 0.62 -3.09
CA SER A 72 2.33 1.42 -4.00
C SER A 72 3.49 0.61 -4.59
N GLY A 73 4.10 -0.28 -3.81
CA GLY A 73 5.09 -1.24 -4.31
C GLY A 73 4.50 -2.19 -5.36
N VAL A 74 3.30 -2.68 -5.12
CA VAL A 74 2.57 -3.50 -6.11
C VAL A 74 2.27 -2.67 -7.36
N ALA A 75 1.89 -1.40 -7.22
CA ALA A 75 1.65 -0.51 -8.36
C ALA A 75 2.93 -0.29 -9.18
N ALA A 76 4.08 -0.12 -8.54
CA ALA A 76 5.35 -0.01 -9.24
C ALA A 76 5.63 -1.25 -10.09
N ALA A 77 5.43 -2.44 -9.54
CA ALA A 77 5.58 -3.69 -10.28
C ALA A 77 4.55 -3.81 -11.40
N THR A 78 3.30 -3.47 -11.13
CA THR A 78 2.19 -3.57 -12.10
C THR A 78 2.43 -2.68 -13.32
N PHE A 79 2.78 -1.41 -13.09
CA PHE A 79 2.86 -0.41 -14.17
C PHE A 79 4.25 -0.28 -14.77
N TYR A 80 5.29 -0.69 -14.08
CA TYR A 80 6.68 -0.62 -14.58
C TYR A 80 7.37 -1.95 -14.74
N GLY A 81 6.71 -3.05 -14.35
CA GLY A 81 7.28 -4.39 -14.39
C GLY A 81 8.10 -4.72 -13.16
N ALA A 82 8.38 -6.01 -13.00
CA ALA A 82 8.97 -6.56 -11.78
C ALA A 82 10.49 -6.48 -11.71
N GLU A 83 11.16 -5.87 -12.69
CA GLU A 83 12.63 -5.85 -12.74
C GLU A 83 13.26 -5.16 -11.53
N GLY A 84 12.54 -4.28 -10.87
CA GLY A 84 13.05 -3.56 -9.72
C GLY A 84 13.00 -4.32 -8.42
N GLY A 85 12.24 -5.39 -8.33
CA GLY A 85 12.05 -6.08 -7.06
C GLY A 85 11.36 -5.20 -6.02
N THR A 86 12.05 -4.85 -4.94
CA THR A 86 11.44 -4.17 -3.81
C THR A 86 11.60 -2.66 -3.84
N GLY A 87 10.56 -1.97 -3.39
CA GLY A 87 10.64 -0.56 -3.08
C GLY A 87 10.92 -0.34 -1.60
N MET A 88 11.72 0.65 -1.30
CA MET A 88 11.94 1.11 0.08
C MET A 88 11.25 2.45 0.27
N LEU A 89 10.53 2.59 1.39
CA LEU A 89 9.86 3.85 1.69
C LEU A 89 10.91 4.93 1.98
N ALA A 90 10.97 5.94 1.12
CA ALA A 90 11.90 7.05 1.25
C ALA A 90 11.27 8.23 2.00
N THR A 91 10.02 8.59 1.65
CA THR A 91 9.27 9.63 2.36
C THR A 91 7.81 9.24 2.48
N ALA A 92 7.19 9.71 3.54
CA ALA A 92 5.76 9.56 3.76
C ALA A 92 5.20 10.85 4.36
N HIS A 93 4.16 11.37 3.72
CA HIS A 93 3.40 12.49 4.25
C HIS A 93 1.92 12.09 4.21
N VAL A 94 1.43 11.52 5.30
CA VAL A 94 0.09 10.94 5.41
C VAL A 94 -0.70 11.66 6.49
N ARG A 95 -1.94 12.00 6.16
CA ARG A 95 -2.89 12.56 7.12
C ARG A 95 -3.88 11.47 7.51
N PHE A 96 -4.13 11.35 8.80
CA PHE A 96 -5.11 10.42 9.35
C PHE A 96 -6.35 11.22 9.71
N ARG A 97 -7.47 10.92 9.06
CA ARG A 97 -8.68 11.72 9.16
C ARG A 97 -9.72 11.15 10.09
N ALA A 98 -9.67 9.84 10.32
CA ALA A 98 -10.60 9.14 11.21
C ALA A 98 -9.95 7.88 11.76
N PRO A 99 -10.29 7.49 12.99
CA PRO A 99 -9.81 6.22 13.55
C PRO A 99 -10.47 5.04 12.84
N VAL A 100 -9.76 3.92 12.78
CA VAL A 100 -10.27 2.66 12.24
C VAL A 100 -10.23 1.61 13.33
N ALA A 101 -11.40 1.07 13.66
CA ALA A 101 -11.53 -0.02 14.63
C ALA A 101 -11.90 -1.32 13.92
N PRO A 102 -11.37 -2.48 14.36
CA PRO A 102 -11.73 -3.77 13.76
C PRO A 102 -13.14 -4.21 14.22
N PRO A 103 -13.87 -5.04 13.44
CA PRO A 103 -13.48 -5.47 12.10
C PRO A 103 -13.69 -4.37 11.07
N ALA A 104 -12.84 -4.34 10.05
CA ALA A 104 -12.95 -3.34 8.99
C ALA A 104 -12.38 -3.87 7.68
N VAL A 105 -12.89 -3.37 6.57
CA VAL A 105 -12.28 -3.53 5.26
C VAL A 105 -11.77 -2.16 4.82
N VAL A 106 -10.46 -2.03 4.69
CA VAL A 106 -9.85 -0.78 4.24
C VAL A 106 -9.72 -0.83 2.72
N GLU A 107 -10.40 0.08 2.04
CA GLU A 107 -10.27 0.28 0.59
C GLU A 107 -9.08 1.16 0.34
N LEU A 108 -8.14 0.68 -0.46
CA LEU A 108 -6.87 1.34 -0.71
C LEU A 108 -6.80 1.81 -2.16
N SER A 109 -6.16 2.94 -2.40
CA SER A 109 -5.94 3.46 -3.74
C SER A 109 -4.57 4.13 -3.80
N THR A 110 -3.86 3.91 -4.91
CA THR A 110 -2.58 4.55 -5.18
C THR A 110 -2.48 4.89 -6.67
N ARG A 111 -1.83 6.00 -6.95
CA ARG A 111 -1.55 6.44 -8.33
C ARG A 111 -0.14 7.01 -8.38
N ILE A 112 0.64 6.59 -9.39
CA ILE A 112 1.97 7.14 -9.62
C ILE A 112 1.84 8.54 -10.19
N THR A 113 2.38 9.53 -9.51
CA THR A 113 2.31 10.94 -9.93
C THR A 113 3.61 11.43 -10.55
N ARG A 114 4.73 10.83 -10.18
CA ARG A 114 6.04 11.30 -10.65
C ARG A 114 7.06 10.18 -10.56
N ARG A 115 7.99 10.17 -11.52
CA ARG A 115 9.17 9.32 -11.49
C ARG A 115 10.40 10.15 -11.76
N ILE A 116 11.41 10.05 -10.88
CA ILE A 116 12.72 10.61 -11.08
C ILE A 116 13.72 9.49 -10.75
N ASP A 117 14.37 8.97 -11.80
CA ASP A 117 15.30 7.86 -11.70
C ASP A 117 14.64 6.66 -10.98
N ARG A 118 15.11 6.29 -9.80
CA ARG A 118 14.56 5.18 -9.00
C ARG A 118 13.54 5.63 -7.97
N LEU A 119 13.23 6.91 -7.91
CA LEU A 119 12.23 7.45 -7.01
C LEU A 119 10.88 7.51 -7.71
N LEU A 120 9.87 6.88 -7.13
CA LEU A 120 8.49 6.97 -7.56
C LEU A 120 7.66 7.65 -6.48
N GLN A 121 6.93 8.68 -6.87
CA GLN A 121 5.98 9.36 -6.00
C GLN A 121 4.57 8.87 -6.28
N PHE A 122 3.80 8.69 -5.21
CA PHE A 122 2.44 8.16 -5.25
C PHE A 122 1.49 9.08 -4.52
N ASP A 123 0.33 9.28 -5.09
CA ASP A 123 -0.83 9.85 -4.41
C ASP A 123 -1.67 8.69 -3.86
N THR A 124 -1.96 8.70 -2.57
CA THR A 124 -2.57 7.56 -1.89
C THR A 124 -3.78 7.95 -1.07
N GLU A 125 -4.69 6.99 -0.92
CA GLU A 125 -5.92 7.19 -0.16
C GLU A 125 -6.39 5.86 0.44
N ALA A 126 -6.90 5.91 1.67
CA ALA A 126 -7.55 4.80 2.34
C ALA A 126 -8.95 5.20 2.78
N ARG A 127 -9.93 4.32 2.55
CA ARG A 127 -11.34 4.53 2.92
C ARG A 127 -11.88 3.33 3.69
N VAL A 128 -12.80 3.60 4.60
CA VAL A 128 -13.60 2.57 5.28
C VAL A 128 -15.06 3.00 5.17
N ASP A 129 -15.91 2.11 4.66
CA ASP A 129 -17.34 2.39 4.44
C ASP A 129 -17.57 3.68 3.64
N GLY A 130 -16.74 3.92 2.64
CA GLY A 130 -16.83 5.10 1.77
C GLY A 130 -16.25 6.39 2.34
N ALA A 131 -15.89 6.42 3.61
CA ALA A 131 -15.30 7.59 4.25
C ALA A 131 -13.77 7.53 4.20
N ARG A 132 -13.14 8.63 3.85
CA ARG A 132 -11.69 8.73 3.81
C ARG A 132 -11.13 8.69 5.25
N VAL A 133 -10.24 7.75 5.52
CA VAL A 133 -9.61 7.60 6.84
C VAL A 133 -8.15 8.02 6.83
N ALA A 134 -7.50 7.97 5.68
CA ALA A 134 -6.12 8.46 5.51
C ALA A 134 -5.88 8.83 4.06
N ASP A 135 -4.99 9.78 3.83
CA ASP A 135 -4.50 10.12 2.49
C ASP A 135 -3.15 10.81 2.58
N GLY A 136 -2.41 10.80 1.49
CA GLY A 136 -1.15 11.51 1.43
C GLY A 136 -0.24 11.07 0.29
N LEU A 137 0.98 11.57 0.34
CA LEU A 137 2.01 11.30 -0.64
C LEU A 137 3.06 10.36 -0.06
N LEU A 138 3.42 9.36 -0.84
CA LEU A 138 4.51 8.45 -0.52
C LEU A 138 5.54 8.50 -1.63
N THR A 139 6.81 8.35 -1.29
CA THR A 139 7.88 8.15 -2.24
C THR A 139 8.59 6.84 -1.93
N LEU A 140 8.68 5.98 -2.93
CA LEU A 140 9.43 4.74 -2.86
C LEU A 140 10.72 4.88 -3.66
N PHE A 141 11.80 4.35 -3.09
CA PHE A 141 13.04 4.13 -3.80
C PHE A 141 13.06 2.69 -4.30
N LEU A 142 13.15 2.51 -5.62
CA LEU A 142 13.15 1.19 -6.23
C LEU A 142 14.55 0.60 -6.18
N THR A 143 14.66 -0.57 -5.55
CA THR A 143 15.91 -1.32 -5.51
C THR A 143 15.93 -2.37 -6.61
N THR A 144 17.12 -2.76 -7.04
CA THR A 144 17.27 -3.86 -7.98
C THR A 144 17.00 -5.18 -7.25
N ALA A 145 16.25 -6.07 -7.87
CA ALA A 145 15.94 -7.38 -7.30
C ALA A 145 17.22 -8.11 -6.86
N GLY A 146 17.20 -8.64 -5.62
CA GLY A 146 18.34 -9.39 -5.08
C GLY A 146 19.51 -8.55 -4.60
N ARG A 147 19.39 -7.20 -4.58
CA ARG A 147 20.42 -6.32 -4.03
C ARG A 147 19.85 -5.46 -2.92
N PRO A 148 20.45 -5.47 -1.73
CA PRO A 148 20.11 -4.49 -0.70
C PRO A 148 20.44 -3.08 -1.19
N ALA A 149 19.68 -2.12 -0.69
CA ALA A 149 19.88 -0.72 -1.05
C ALA A 149 21.23 -0.22 -0.51
#